data_e4f3155a38bdbfd158ceab7083c2c02f
#
_entry.id   e4f3155a38bdbfd158ceab7083c2c02f
#
_cell.length_a   1.000
_cell.length_b   1.000
_cell.length_c   1.000
_cell.angle_alpha   90.00
_cell.angle_beta   90.00
_cell.angle_gamma   90.00
#
_symmetry.space_group_name_H-M   'P 1'
#
loop_
_entity.id
_entity.type
_entity.pdbx_description
1 polymer ?
#
loop_
_entity_poly.entity_id
_entity_poly.type
_entity_poly.pdbx_seq_one_letter_code
_entity_poly.pdbx_strand_id
1 'polypeptide(L)'
;MVQLKYFGDSRDFFKYDLITSIFEANLLDRYVFIPMLTCHRGDNEGNRRPVNNGGKSAKLYDFIMTCMGKSLNHWETWLSPYVLSYQTIKPVDDIFFCDESRANYWDRYKPLVGTDKTLVFLNPDTGLQTGTSSYRNKCGPEKYILNNELKDLFTP
;
A
#
# COMPACT_ATOMS: atom_id res chain seq x y z
N MET A 1 -5.49 -3.90 9.96
CA MET A 1 -5.03 -2.50 9.99
C MET A 1 -3.71 -2.44 9.30
N VAL A 2 -3.57 -1.53 8.34
CA VAL A 2 -2.25 -1.30 7.77
C VAL A 2 -1.46 -0.49 8.77
N GLN A 3 -0.64 -1.16 9.52
CA GLN A 3 0.30 -0.57 10.46
C GLN A 3 1.70 -0.88 9.97
N LEU A 4 2.63 0.02 10.21
CA LEU A 4 4.03 -0.20 9.83
C LEU A 4 4.59 -1.53 10.35
N LYS A 5 4.12 -1.98 11.50
CA LYS A 5 4.55 -3.27 12.07
C LYS A 5 4.19 -4.50 11.23
N TYR A 6 3.19 -4.37 10.33
CA TYR A 6 2.77 -5.48 9.47
C TYR A 6 3.50 -5.52 8.13
N PHE A 7 4.20 -4.45 7.79
CA PHE A 7 5.02 -4.45 6.60
C PHE A 7 6.13 -5.50 6.72
N GLY A 8 6.21 -6.39 5.74
CA GLY A 8 7.13 -7.51 5.75
C GLY A 8 6.47 -8.87 5.99
N ASP A 9 5.16 -8.93 5.98
CA ASP A 9 4.45 -10.21 6.05
C ASP A 9 4.40 -10.94 4.68
N SER A 10 3.85 -12.14 4.67
CA SER A 10 3.73 -12.94 3.44
C SER A 10 2.83 -12.31 2.37
N ARG A 11 1.92 -11.41 2.76
CA ARG A 11 1.03 -10.71 1.82
C ARG A 11 1.78 -9.59 1.13
N ASP A 12 2.66 -8.91 1.86
CA ASP A 12 3.50 -7.87 1.27
C ASP A 12 4.50 -8.47 0.28
N PHE A 13 5.05 -9.64 0.57
CA PHE A 13 5.86 -10.35 -0.41
C PHE A 13 5.11 -10.52 -1.74
N PHE A 14 3.89 -11.03 -1.69
CA PHE A 14 3.08 -11.22 -2.91
C PHE A 14 2.80 -9.90 -3.64
N LYS A 15 2.47 -8.84 -2.90
CA LYS A 15 2.20 -7.52 -3.49
C LYS A 15 3.43 -6.96 -4.21
N TYR A 16 4.58 -6.99 -3.56
CA TYR A 16 5.82 -6.44 -4.13
C TYR A 16 6.36 -7.29 -5.27
N ASP A 17 6.20 -8.61 -5.23
CA ASP A 17 6.53 -9.50 -6.34
C ASP A 17 5.70 -9.16 -7.59
N LEU A 18 4.40 -8.94 -7.42
CA LEU A 18 3.51 -8.51 -8.49
C LEU A 18 3.89 -7.11 -9.02
N ILE A 19 4.11 -6.12 -8.14
CA ILE A 19 4.50 -4.77 -8.52
C ILE A 19 5.81 -4.80 -9.30
N THR A 20 6.81 -5.52 -8.81
CA THR A 20 8.10 -5.67 -9.48
C THR A 20 7.92 -6.26 -10.88
N SER A 21 7.13 -7.33 -11.01
CA SER A 21 6.86 -7.95 -12.31
C SER A 21 6.18 -7.00 -13.31
N ILE A 22 5.28 -6.15 -12.84
CA ILE A 22 4.64 -5.13 -13.69
C ILE A 22 5.66 -4.11 -14.21
N PHE A 23 6.58 -3.66 -13.36
CA PHE A 23 7.62 -2.71 -13.78
C PHE A 23 8.67 -3.35 -14.67
N GLU A 24 9.08 -4.59 -14.41
CA GLU A 24 9.99 -5.34 -15.27
C GLU A 24 9.42 -5.55 -16.67
N ALA A 25 8.10 -5.64 -16.80
CA ALA A 25 7.43 -5.71 -18.08
C ALA A 25 7.34 -4.36 -18.83
N ASN A 26 7.83 -3.26 -18.25
CA ASN A 26 7.79 -1.90 -18.81
C ASN A 26 6.38 -1.43 -19.22
N LEU A 27 5.37 -1.85 -18.49
CA LEU A 27 3.98 -1.50 -18.76
C LEU A 27 3.59 -0.13 -18.20
N LEU A 28 4.30 0.31 -17.18
CA LEU A 28 3.97 1.51 -16.40
C LEU A 28 5.22 2.35 -16.15
N ASP A 29 5.01 3.68 -16.08
CA ASP A 29 6.09 4.66 -15.92
C ASP A 29 6.11 5.32 -14.54
N ARG A 30 5.01 5.21 -13.79
CA ARG A 30 4.84 5.84 -12.48
C ARG A 30 4.23 4.89 -11.47
N TYR A 31 4.61 5.11 -10.21
CA TYR A 31 4.08 4.37 -9.07
C TYR A 31 3.64 5.33 -7.98
N VAL A 32 2.39 5.25 -7.58
CA VAL A 32 1.82 6.00 -6.46
C VAL A 32 1.42 5.04 -5.38
N PHE A 33 2.05 5.14 -4.23
CA PHE A 33 1.72 4.32 -3.06
C PHE A 33 0.84 5.10 -2.08
N ILE A 34 -0.35 4.59 -1.81
CA ILE A 34 -1.30 5.13 -0.83
C ILE A 34 -1.47 4.10 0.29
N PRO A 35 -0.71 4.20 1.38
CA PRO A 35 -0.62 3.15 2.39
C PRO A 35 -1.86 3.02 3.27
N MET A 36 -2.65 4.08 3.43
CA MET A 36 -3.78 4.15 4.37
C MET A 36 -3.39 3.64 5.77
N LEU A 37 -2.28 4.15 6.29
CA LEU A 37 -1.81 3.79 7.62
C LEU A 37 -2.83 4.16 8.69
N THR A 38 -3.08 3.25 9.61
CA THR A 38 -3.93 3.49 10.77
C THR A 38 -3.10 3.45 12.07
N CYS A 39 -3.62 4.11 13.11
CA CYS A 39 -2.97 4.15 14.41
C CYS A 39 -2.69 2.75 14.95
N HIS A 40 -1.56 2.62 15.63
CA HIS A 40 -1.14 1.37 16.24
C HIS A 40 -2.15 0.93 17.31
N ARG A 41 -2.67 -0.29 17.17
CA ARG A 41 -3.37 -0.99 18.25
C ARG A 41 -2.41 -2.02 18.85
N GLY A 42 -2.43 -2.16 20.16
CA GLY A 42 -1.53 -3.06 20.90
C GLY A 42 -1.88 -4.56 20.80
N ASP A 43 -2.33 -4.99 19.61
CA ASP A 43 -2.60 -6.41 19.35
C ASP A 43 -1.36 -7.15 18.84
N ASN A 44 -1.39 -8.47 18.92
CA ASN A 44 -0.33 -9.35 18.46
C ASN A 44 -0.56 -9.86 17.02
N GLU A 45 -1.48 -9.28 16.26
CA GLU A 45 -1.71 -9.66 14.87
C GLU A 45 -0.57 -9.19 13.96
N GLY A 46 -0.32 -9.90 12.87
CA GLY A 46 0.59 -9.48 11.80
C GLY A 46 2.01 -10.06 11.85
N ASN A 47 2.29 -11.04 12.70
CA ASN A 47 3.62 -11.66 12.79
C ASN A 47 3.88 -12.80 11.78
N ARG A 48 3.06 -12.93 10.74
CA ARG A 48 3.23 -13.98 9.72
C ARG A 48 4.34 -13.61 8.76
N ARG A 49 5.53 -14.07 9.01
CA ARG A 49 6.65 -13.87 8.11
C ARG A 49 6.47 -14.67 6.82
N PRO A 50 6.94 -14.16 5.68
CA PRO A 50 7.00 -14.96 4.46
C PRO A 50 7.88 -16.18 4.68
N VAL A 51 7.47 -17.30 4.08
CA VAL A 51 8.28 -18.53 4.07
C VAL A 51 9.03 -18.57 2.76
N ASN A 52 10.33 -18.83 2.82
CA ASN A 52 11.14 -19.03 1.63
C ASN A 52 10.80 -20.40 1.02
N ASN A 53 10.01 -20.41 -0.03
CA ASN A 53 9.57 -21.63 -0.70
C ASN A 53 10.43 -21.98 -1.93
N GLY A 54 11.67 -21.51 -2.00
CA GLY A 54 12.66 -21.96 -3.00
C GLY A 54 12.43 -21.56 -4.46
N GLY A 55 11.28 -20.97 -4.79
CA GLY A 55 10.95 -20.59 -6.17
C GLY A 55 10.64 -19.10 -6.37
N LYS A 56 10.72 -18.34 -5.32
CA LYS A 56 10.41 -16.91 -5.31
C LYS A 56 11.70 -16.08 -5.35
N SER A 57 11.61 -14.82 -5.74
CA SER A 57 12.75 -13.92 -5.74
C SER A 57 13.43 -13.89 -4.38
N ALA A 58 14.60 -14.53 -4.29
CA ALA A 58 15.37 -14.58 -3.05
C ALA A 58 15.75 -13.18 -2.59
N LYS A 59 16.08 -12.28 -3.52
CA LYS A 59 16.42 -10.88 -3.23
C LYS A 59 15.25 -10.14 -2.60
N LEU A 60 14.02 -10.31 -3.13
CA LEU A 60 12.83 -9.70 -2.56
C LEU A 60 12.54 -10.27 -1.18
N TYR A 61 12.69 -11.57 -0.99
CA TYR A 61 12.53 -12.20 0.31
C TYR A 61 13.49 -11.61 1.34
N ASP A 62 14.76 -11.56 1.02
CA ASP A 62 15.79 -11.02 1.93
C ASP A 62 15.52 -9.54 2.26
N PHE A 63 15.12 -8.75 1.27
CA PHE A 63 14.74 -7.36 1.48
C PHE A 63 13.53 -7.23 2.43
N ILE A 64 12.46 -7.99 2.18
CA ILE A 64 11.25 -7.95 3.00
C ILE A 64 11.55 -8.35 4.44
N MET A 65 12.44 -9.30 4.66
CA MET A 65 12.86 -9.69 6.02
C MET A 65 13.54 -8.55 6.78
N THR A 66 14.08 -7.57 6.09
CA THR A 66 14.67 -6.36 6.71
C THR A 66 13.65 -5.25 6.98
N CYS A 67 12.47 -5.31 6.39
CA CYS A 67 11.50 -4.20 6.39
C CYS A 67 10.66 -4.08 7.66
N MET A 68 10.56 -5.13 8.45
CA MET A 68 9.67 -5.16 9.61
C MET A 68 9.99 -4.01 10.59
N GLY A 69 9.00 -3.20 10.89
CA GLY A 69 9.12 -2.05 11.78
C GLY A 69 9.92 -0.86 11.19
N LYS A 70 10.27 -0.92 9.91
CA LYS A 70 10.95 0.18 9.22
C LYS A 70 9.95 1.18 8.66
N SER A 71 10.44 2.38 8.34
CA SER A 71 9.66 3.45 7.73
C SER A 71 9.22 3.09 6.31
N LEU A 72 8.16 3.77 5.81
CA LEU A 72 7.70 3.61 4.42
C LEU A 72 8.80 3.91 3.41
N ASN A 73 9.70 4.86 3.71
CA ASN A 73 10.84 5.16 2.84
C ASN A 73 11.75 3.95 2.66
N HIS A 74 11.93 3.12 3.68
CA HIS A 74 12.73 1.89 3.56
C HIS A 74 12.08 0.91 2.57
N TRP A 75 10.76 0.76 2.61
CA TRP A 75 10.01 -0.08 1.68
C TRP A 75 10.17 0.36 0.23
N GLU A 76 10.10 1.66 -0.01
CA GLU A 76 10.22 2.23 -1.35
C GLU A 76 11.62 2.03 -1.97
N THR A 77 12.65 1.76 -1.17
CA THR A 77 14.01 1.49 -1.69
C THR A 77 14.07 0.24 -2.56
N TRP A 78 13.15 -0.71 -2.38
CA TRP A 78 13.08 -1.89 -3.24
C TRP A 78 12.85 -1.52 -4.71
N LEU A 79 12.03 -0.54 -4.96
CA LEU A 79 11.68 -0.10 -6.31
C LEU A 79 12.73 0.83 -6.92
N SER A 80 13.70 1.33 -6.13
CA SER A 80 14.72 2.26 -6.60
C SER A 80 15.55 1.78 -7.80
N PRO A 81 15.87 0.48 -7.96
CA PRO A 81 16.54 -0.01 -9.17
C PRO A 81 15.75 0.14 -10.46
N TYR A 82 14.42 0.29 -10.35
CA TYR A 82 13.50 0.44 -11.48
C TYR A 82 13.19 1.90 -11.81
N VAL A 83 13.79 2.85 -11.07
CA VAL A 83 13.52 4.32 -11.16
C VAL A 83 13.85 4.92 -12.53
N LEU A 84 14.68 4.27 -13.32
CA LEU A 84 14.96 4.74 -14.69
C LEU A 84 13.72 4.68 -15.60
N SER A 85 12.73 3.86 -15.25
CA SER A 85 11.52 3.65 -16.01
C SER A 85 10.26 4.19 -15.34
N TYR A 86 10.32 4.67 -14.09
CA TYR A 86 9.15 5.20 -13.38
C TYR A 86 9.52 6.25 -12.34
N GLN A 87 8.53 7.05 -11.94
CA GLN A 87 8.66 8.00 -10.84
C GLN A 87 7.90 7.48 -9.64
N THR A 88 8.61 7.27 -8.54
CA THR A 88 7.97 6.96 -7.26
C THR A 88 7.44 8.23 -6.63
N ILE A 89 6.14 8.26 -6.37
CA ILE A 89 5.55 9.31 -5.55
C ILE A 89 5.43 8.75 -4.15
N LYS A 90 6.28 9.24 -3.28
CA LYS A 90 6.30 8.83 -1.89
C LYS A 90 5.00 9.23 -1.20
N PRO A 91 4.50 8.39 -0.28
CA PRO A 91 3.44 8.81 0.61
C PRO A 91 3.88 10.09 1.34
N VAL A 92 2.98 11.03 1.42
CA VAL A 92 3.21 12.27 2.16
C VAL A 92 3.18 11.92 3.64
N ASP A 93 4.38 11.81 4.24
CA ASP A 93 4.59 11.56 5.67
C ASP A 93 3.81 10.36 6.27
N ASP A 94 4.22 9.90 7.44
CA ASP A 94 3.53 8.88 8.24
C ASP A 94 2.18 9.40 8.82
N ILE A 95 1.38 10.09 7.99
CA ILE A 95 0.09 10.61 8.39
C ILE A 95 -0.88 9.44 8.47
N PHE A 96 -1.38 9.21 9.66
CA PHE A 96 -2.40 8.21 9.88
C PHE A 96 -3.71 8.61 9.21
N PHE A 97 -4.27 7.65 8.50
CA PHE A 97 -5.61 7.76 7.97
C PHE A 97 -6.63 7.60 9.10
N CYS A 98 -7.50 8.59 9.26
CA CYS A 98 -8.61 8.55 10.21
C CYS A 98 -9.90 9.03 9.53
N ASP A 99 -11.05 8.66 10.10
CA ASP A 99 -12.34 8.94 9.47
C ASP A 99 -12.62 10.44 9.36
N GLU A 100 -12.22 11.22 10.36
CA GLU A 100 -12.42 12.66 10.40
C GLU A 100 -11.60 13.43 9.36
N SER A 101 -10.49 12.86 8.91
CA SER A 101 -9.60 13.50 7.94
C SER A 101 -9.64 12.87 6.54
N ARG A 102 -10.62 12.00 6.25
CA ARG A 102 -10.71 11.25 4.98
C ARG A 102 -10.62 12.13 3.74
N ALA A 103 -11.42 13.20 3.70
CA ALA A 103 -11.42 14.09 2.54
C ALA A 103 -10.05 14.72 2.31
N ASN A 104 -9.44 15.29 3.34
CA ASN A 104 -8.11 15.88 3.27
C ASN A 104 -7.03 14.87 2.88
N TYR A 105 -7.17 13.62 3.29
CA TYR A 105 -6.26 12.55 2.93
C TYR A 105 -6.31 12.28 1.43
N TRP A 106 -7.50 12.10 0.85
CA TRP A 106 -7.68 11.83 -0.56
C TRP A 106 -7.30 13.02 -1.44
N ASP A 107 -7.58 14.24 -1.02
CA ASP A 107 -7.24 15.46 -1.78
C ASP A 107 -5.73 15.60 -2.01
N ARG A 108 -4.90 15.03 -1.16
CA ARG A 108 -3.44 15.00 -1.37
C ARG A 108 -3.01 14.08 -2.50
N TYR A 109 -3.76 13.02 -2.73
CA TYR A 109 -3.40 12.01 -3.74
C TYR A 109 -4.07 12.25 -5.10
N LYS A 110 -5.20 12.92 -5.15
CA LYS A 110 -5.91 13.24 -6.40
C LYS A 110 -4.98 13.82 -7.49
N PRO A 111 -4.14 14.83 -7.21
CA PRO A 111 -3.24 15.40 -8.22
C PRO A 111 -2.20 14.41 -8.75
N LEU A 112 -1.97 13.33 -8.04
CA LEU A 112 -0.92 12.36 -8.34
C LEU A 112 -1.42 11.18 -9.19
N VAL A 113 -2.73 10.99 -9.26
CA VAL A 113 -3.36 9.78 -9.79
C VAL A 113 -3.81 9.90 -11.25
N GLY A 114 -3.95 11.08 -11.79
CA GLY A 114 -4.59 11.35 -13.08
C GLY A 114 -3.70 11.23 -14.33
N THR A 115 -2.55 10.56 -14.29
CA THR A 115 -1.65 10.46 -15.44
C THR A 115 -1.64 9.07 -16.06
N ASP A 116 -1.47 9.01 -17.38
CA ASP A 116 -1.33 7.75 -18.10
C ASP A 116 -0.16 6.91 -17.55
N LYS A 117 -0.28 5.60 -17.67
CA LYS A 117 0.74 4.62 -17.25
C LYS A 117 1.14 4.71 -15.77
N THR A 118 0.23 5.10 -14.92
CA THR A 118 0.45 5.16 -13.47
C THR A 118 -0.15 3.95 -12.76
N LEU A 119 0.66 3.22 -12.00
CA LEU A 119 0.19 2.24 -11.03
C LEU A 119 -0.14 2.94 -9.72
N VAL A 120 -1.40 2.92 -9.34
CA VAL A 120 -1.83 3.37 -8.02
C VAL A 120 -2.03 2.17 -7.12
N PHE A 121 -1.18 2.05 -6.12
CA PHE A 121 -1.27 0.97 -5.16
C PHE A 121 -1.93 1.46 -3.87
N LEU A 122 -3.20 1.08 -3.71
CA LEU A 122 -3.99 1.34 -2.51
C LEU A 122 -3.83 0.18 -1.54
N ASN A 123 -3.45 0.46 -0.31
CA ASN A 123 -3.23 -0.57 0.70
C ASN A 123 -4.10 -0.36 1.96
N PRO A 124 -5.44 -0.51 1.85
CA PRO A 124 -6.32 -0.45 3.00
C PRO A 124 -6.15 -1.69 3.87
N ASP A 125 -6.52 -1.59 5.14
CA ASP A 125 -6.44 -2.70 6.08
C ASP A 125 -7.35 -3.88 5.71
N THR A 126 -8.60 -3.58 5.34
CA THR A 126 -9.58 -4.63 5.07
C THR A 126 -9.92 -4.75 3.59
N GLY A 127 -9.89 -3.67 2.85
CA GLY A 127 -10.18 -3.65 1.40
C GLY A 127 -11.23 -2.62 0.99
N LEU A 128 -11.94 -2.91 -0.09
CA LEU A 128 -13.03 -2.08 -0.58
C LEU A 128 -14.31 -2.31 0.23
N GLN A 129 -15.06 -1.25 0.43
CA GLN A 129 -16.41 -1.36 0.97
C GLN A 129 -17.28 -2.17 0.00
N THR A 130 -17.94 -3.20 0.51
CA THR A 130 -18.96 -3.95 -0.23
C THR A 130 -20.35 -3.61 0.30
N GLY A 131 -21.39 -3.81 -0.52
CA GLY A 131 -22.79 -3.56 -0.12
C GLY A 131 -23.26 -4.40 1.08
N THR A 132 -22.61 -5.53 1.32
CA THR A 132 -22.89 -6.45 2.42
C THR A 132 -21.96 -6.23 3.62
N SER A 133 -20.95 -5.37 3.51
CA SER A 133 -20.00 -5.14 4.57
C SER A 133 -20.63 -4.34 5.70
N SER A 134 -20.74 -4.96 6.84
CA SER A 134 -21.09 -4.27 8.09
C SER A 134 -19.87 -3.50 8.64
N TYR A 135 -19.15 -2.78 7.74
CA TYR A 135 -17.90 -2.12 8.10
C TYR A 135 -18.07 -1.16 9.29
N ARG A 136 -19.24 -0.51 9.41
CA ARG A 136 -19.55 0.38 10.51
C ARG A 136 -19.70 -0.35 11.86
N ASN A 137 -20.05 -1.60 11.83
CA ASN A 137 -20.38 -2.35 13.05
C ASN A 137 -19.24 -3.24 13.56
N LYS A 138 -18.37 -3.72 12.67
CA LYS A 138 -17.31 -4.70 13.03
C LYS A 138 -15.91 -4.14 12.96
N CYS A 139 -15.66 -3.26 12.01
CA CYS A 139 -14.37 -2.63 11.83
C CYS A 139 -14.64 -1.15 11.64
N GLY A 140 -13.80 -0.29 12.16
CA GLY A 140 -13.95 1.15 11.94
C GLY A 140 -13.93 1.50 10.45
N PRO A 141 -14.59 2.59 10.02
CA PRO A 141 -14.62 3.01 8.62
C PRO A 141 -13.22 3.29 8.06
N GLU A 142 -12.27 3.65 8.91
CA GLU A 142 -10.87 3.91 8.54
C GLU A 142 -10.16 2.68 7.94
N LYS A 143 -10.74 1.50 8.04
CA LYS A 143 -10.16 0.26 7.51
C LYS A 143 -10.50 -0.01 6.05
N TYR A 144 -11.42 0.76 5.48
CA TYR A 144 -11.94 0.53 4.14
C TYR A 144 -11.73 1.73 3.25
N ILE A 145 -11.57 1.46 1.96
CA ILE A 145 -11.79 2.44 0.91
C ILE A 145 -13.28 2.40 0.57
N LEU A 146 -13.93 3.56 0.58
CA LEU A 146 -15.32 3.68 0.19
C LEU A 146 -15.43 3.78 -1.34
N ASN A 147 -16.50 3.25 -1.90
CA ASN A 147 -16.70 3.24 -3.35
C ASN A 147 -16.72 4.64 -3.98
N ASN A 148 -17.30 5.61 -3.28
CA ASN A 148 -17.29 7.01 -3.72
C ASN A 148 -15.87 7.60 -3.71
N GLU A 149 -15.04 7.28 -2.71
CA GLU A 149 -13.65 7.76 -2.64
C GLU A 149 -12.82 7.21 -3.79
N LEU A 150 -12.97 5.92 -4.09
CA LEU A 150 -12.31 5.31 -5.22
C LEU A 150 -12.74 5.97 -6.54
N LYS A 151 -14.04 6.23 -6.70
CA LYS A 151 -14.56 6.93 -7.86
C LYS A 151 -13.99 8.35 -7.97
N ASP A 152 -14.02 9.11 -6.88
CA ASP A 152 -13.55 10.50 -6.85
C ASP A 152 -12.04 10.60 -7.08
N LEU A 153 -11.26 9.60 -6.67
CA LEU A 153 -9.82 9.56 -6.87
C LEU A 153 -9.45 9.46 -8.36
N PHE A 154 -10.26 8.77 -9.17
CA PHE A 154 -10.02 8.55 -10.59
C PHE A 154 -10.93 9.38 -11.53
N THR A 155 -11.74 10.27 -10.99
CA THR A 155 -12.51 11.21 -11.79
C THR A 155 -11.71 12.49 -11.99
N PRO A 156 -11.52 12.93 -13.26
CA PRO A 156 -10.81 14.16 -13.58
C PRO A 156 -11.43 15.40 -12.93
#